data_0192d70ad12471ca6b8363cb5b25f0f3
#
_entry.id   0192d70ad12471ca6b8363cb5b25f0f3
#
_cell.length_a   1.000
_cell.length_b   1.000
_cell.length_c   1.000
_cell.angle_alpha   90.00
_cell.angle_beta   90.00
_cell.angle_gamma   90.00
#
_symmetry.space_group_name_H-M   'P 1'
#
loop_
_entity.id
_entity.type
_entity.pdbx_description
1 polymer ?
#
loop_
_entity_poly.entity_id
_entity_poly.type
_entity_poly.pdbx_seq_one_letter_code
_entity_poly.pdbx_strand_id
1 'polypeptide(L)'
;MTGLNDLARNIMECEFDNDSSLNSIQSIECWLESNLGLLNTLINTEYYLEGPELDCEASDIHKQLYLHHYYTKKTRNAMRGIMATSSSTTDVCAESSGEILSLSDGESRVTFANRNETAKVIRGMAQDAKMAIDDLVAKYNMYKAGPRQIGGIEA
;
A
#
# COMPACT_ATOMS: atom_id res chain seq x y z
N MET A 1 20.25 8.52 -3.29
CA MET A 1 19.20 9.52 -3.12
C MET A 1 18.20 9.30 -4.22
N THR A 2 16.91 9.39 -3.94
CA THR A 2 15.86 8.97 -4.86
C THR A 2 14.81 10.09 -4.96
N GLY A 3 14.56 10.56 -6.17
CA GLY A 3 13.48 11.51 -6.45
C GLY A 3 12.10 10.84 -6.33
N LEU A 4 11.04 11.60 -6.04
CA LEU A 4 9.69 11.06 -5.90
C LEU A 4 9.17 10.41 -7.18
N ASN A 5 9.53 10.94 -8.35
CA ASN A 5 9.17 10.34 -9.64
C ASN A 5 9.87 8.98 -9.85
N ASP A 6 11.15 8.88 -9.49
CA ASP A 6 11.90 7.62 -9.59
C ASP A 6 11.34 6.58 -8.60
N LEU A 7 10.96 7.02 -7.40
CA LEU A 7 10.29 6.17 -6.43
C LEU A 7 8.94 5.68 -6.95
N ALA A 8 8.14 6.55 -7.56
CA ALA A 8 6.85 6.18 -8.15
C ALA A 8 7.01 5.15 -9.28
N ARG A 9 8.04 5.30 -10.13
CA ARG A 9 8.38 4.31 -11.16
C ARG A 9 8.81 2.99 -10.57
N ASN A 10 9.67 3.00 -9.56
CA ASN A 10 10.09 1.80 -8.86
C ASN A 10 8.91 1.04 -8.23
N ILE A 11 7.99 1.76 -7.59
CA ILE A 11 6.77 1.15 -7.04
C ILE A 11 5.93 0.53 -8.15
N MET A 12 5.75 1.23 -9.27
CA MET A 12 4.96 0.73 -10.40
C MET A 12 5.57 -0.53 -11.02
N GLU A 13 6.89 -0.57 -11.15
CA GLU A 13 7.61 -1.70 -11.71
C GLU A 13 7.65 -2.90 -10.76
N CYS A 14 8.03 -2.68 -9.49
CA CYS A 14 8.28 -3.76 -8.54
C CYS A 14 7.02 -4.33 -7.88
N GLU A 15 5.98 -3.50 -7.67
CA GLU A 15 4.79 -3.89 -6.91
C GLU A 15 3.56 -4.11 -7.81
N PHE A 16 3.57 -3.54 -9.01
CA PHE A 16 2.43 -3.60 -9.93
C PHE A 16 2.79 -4.16 -11.31
N ASP A 17 4.03 -4.65 -11.51
CA ASP A 17 4.50 -5.23 -12.79
C ASP A 17 4.22 -4.33 -14.01
N ASN A 18 4.20 -3.02 -13.83
CA ASN A 18 3.79 -2.02 -14.81
C ASN A 18 2.34 -2.19 -15.33
N ASP A 19 1.48 -2.86 -14.56
CA ASP A 19 0.08 -3.03 -14.94
C ASP A 19 -0.72 -1.74 -14.73
N SER A 20 -0.97 -1.02 -15.82
CA SER A 20 -1.73 0.24 -15.81
C SER A 20 -3.21 0.06 -15.42
N SER A 21 -3.74 -1.16 -15.40
CA SER A 21 -5.10 -1.45 -14.91
C SER A 21 -5.19 -1.39 -13.39
N LEU A 22 -4.08 -1.63 -12.70
CA LEU A 22 -4.01 -1.60 -11.24
C LEU A 22 -3.75 -0.18 -10.72
N ASN A 23 -2.84 0.56 -11.35
CA ASN A 23 -2.44 1.89 -10.93
C ASN A 23 -1.76 2.69 -12.06
N SER A 24 -1.40 3.94 -11.80
CA SER A 24 -0.61 4.77 -12.70
C SER A 24 0.52 5.48 -11.96
N ILE A 25 1.65 5.69 -12.65
CA ILE A 25 2.82 6.40 -12.10
C ILE A 25 2.41 7.78 -11.57
N GLN A 26 1.59 8.52 -12.32
CA GLN A 26 1.10 9.83 -11.91
C GLN A 26 0.26 9.80 -10.63
N SER A 27 -0.58 8.75 -10.45
CA SER A 27 -1.37 8.59 -9.23
C SER A 27 -0.49 8.29 -8.03
N ILE A 28 0.55 7.47 -8.21
CA ILE A 28 1.52 7.15 -7.18
C ILE A 28 2.31 8.40 -6.80
N GLU A 29 2.87 9.10 -7.78
CA GLU A 29 3.65 10.32 -7.58
C GLU A 29 2.84 11.39 -6.83
N CYS A 30 1.62 11.69 -7.29
CA CYS A 30 0.73 12.64 -6.63
C CYS A 30 0.45 12.26 -5.17
N TRP A 31 0.30 10.98 -4.87
CA TRP A 31 0.11 10.52 -3.49
C TRP A 31 1.38 10.72 -2.66
N LEU A 32 2.55 10.35 -3.19
CA LEU A 32 3.85 10.51 -2.52
C LEU A 32 4.11 11.97 -2.18
N GLU A 33 3.88 12.87 -3.13
CA GLU A 33 4.01 14.33 -2.94
C GLU A 33 3.07 14.84 -1.84
N SER A 34 1.80 14.46 -1.91
CA SER A 34 0.78 14.91 -0.96
C SER A 34 1.01 14.39 0.46
N ASN A 35 1.71 13.28 0.62
CA ASN A 35 1.94 12.63 1.92
C ASN A 35 3.40 12.76 2.42
N LEU A 36 4.20 13.63 1.81
CA LEU A 36 5.57 13.90 2.25
C LEU A 36 5.62 14.42 3.70
N GLY A 37 4.62 15.22 4.10
CA GLY A 37 4.47 15.68 5.47
C GLY A 37 4.23 14.56 6.50
N LEU A 38 3.54 13.48 6.09
CA LEU A 38 3.38 12.30 6.93
C LEU A 38 4.72 11.59 7.17
N LEU A 39 5.50 11.39 6.11
CA LEU A 39 6.85 10.85 6.20
C LEU A 39 7.70 11.69 7.16
N ASN A 40 7.75 13.01 6.96
CA ASN A 40 8.50 13.93 7.79
C ASN A 40 8.15 13.81 9.27
N THR A 41 6.86 13.68 9.59
CA THR A 41 6.39 13.52 10.97
C THR A 41 6.86 12.21 11.58
N LEU A 42 6.87 11.11 10.82
CA LEU A 42 7.24 9.78 11.31
C LEU A 42 8.74 9.63 11.59
N ILE A 43 9.58 10.22 10.73
CA ILE A 43 11.03 10.07 10.83
C ILE A 43 11.75 11.36 11.29
N ASN A 44 10.98 12.37 11.70
CA ASN A 44 11.48 13.65 12.19
C ASN A 44 12.50 14.30 11.23
N THR A 45 12.07 14.49 9.98
CA THR A 45 12.84 15.11 8.89
C THR A 45 12.07 16.27 8.27
N GLU A 46 12.70 17.00 7.36
CA GLU A 46 12.12 18.15 6.66
C GLU A 46 12.33 18.02 5.15
N TYR A 47 11.79 16.98 4.54
CA TYR A 47 11.76 16.84 3.09
C TYR A 47 10.66 17.73 2.49
N TYR A 48 10.93 18.35 1.34
CA TYR A 48 9.96 19.18 0.59
C TYR A 48 10.15 18.97 -0.93
N LEU A 49 9.15 19.33 -1.73
CA LEU A 49 9.06 18.96 -3.15
C LEU A 49 10.26 19.42 -3.99
N GLU A 50 10.78 20.60 -3.73
CA GLU A 50 11.95 21.17 -4.43
C GLU A 50 13.24 21.03 -3.59
N GLY A 51 13.20 20.16 -2.57
CA GLY A 51 14.26 19.98 -1.61
C GLY A 51 15.20 18.82 -1.91
N PRO A 52 15.94 18.39 -0.89
CA PRO A 52 16.84 17.27 -1.03
C PRO A 52 16.06 15.99 -1.35
N GLU A 53 16.62 15.16 -2.21
CA GLU A 53 16.11 13.83 -2.50
C GLU A 53 16.06 12.97 -1.24
N LEU A 54 15.14 12.01 -1.23
CA LEU A 54 14.99 11.07 -0.13
C LEU A 54 16.24 10.18 -0.01
N ASP A 55 16.70 9.92 1.20
CA ASP A 55 17.65 8.85 1.44
C ASP A 55 17.02 7.47 1.21
N CYS A 56 17.82 6.41 1.13
CA CYS A 56 17.33 5.07 0.81
C CYS A 56 16.30 4.58 1.84
N GLU A 57 16.59 4.79 3.11
CA GLU A 57 15.71 4.35 4.20
C GLU A 57 14.39 5.14 4.22
N ALA A 58 14.43 6.45 4.00
CA ALA A 58 13.23 7.28 3.89
C ALA A 58 12.39 6.90 2.66
N SER A 59 13.03 6.56 1.54
CA SER A 59 12.37 6.06 0.33
C SER A 59 11.63 4.75 0.60
N ASP A 60 12.26 3.81 1.31
CA ASP A 60 11.64 2.54 1.67
C ASP A 60 10.45 2.73 2.61
N ILE A 61 10.56 3.61 3.60
CA ILE A 61 9.45 3.96 4.49
C ILE A 61 8.30 4.58 3.69
N HIS A 62 8.60 5.52 2.78
CA HIS A 62 7.59 6.19 1.98
C HIS A 62 6.88 5.22 1.01
N LYS A 63 7.62 4.27 0.43
CA LYS A 63 7.07 3.15 -0.35
C LYS A 63 6.10 2.33 0.48
N GLN A 64 6.47 1.90 1.69
CA GLN A 64 5.59 1.10 2.55
C GLN A 64 4.35 1.87 3.00
N LEU A 65 4.45 3.17 3.26
CA LEU A 65 3.31 4.05 3.54
C LEU A 65 2.32 4.06 2.37
N TYR A 66 2.83 4.16 1.15
CA TYR A 66 1.99 4.09 -0.05
C TYR A 66 1.29 2.73 -0.20
N LEU A 67 2.00 1.61 -0.03
CA LEU A 67 1.45 0.27 -0.13
C LEU A 67 0.38 0.02 0.94
N HIS A 68 0.62 0.45 2.18
CA HIS A 68 -0.38 0.39 3.24
C HIS A 68 -1.66 1.16 2.87
N HIS A 69 -1.53 2.37 2.35
CA HIS A 69 -2.66 3.17 1.86
C HIS A 69 -3.41 2.44 0.73
N TYR A 70 -2.68 1.93 -0.27
CA TYR A 70 -3.24 1.23 -1.42
C TYR A 70 -4.05 0.01 -1.00
N TYR A 71 -3.49 -0.88 -0.20
CA TYR A 71 -4.18 -2.08 0.27
C TYR A 71 -5.35 -1.76 1.20
N THR A 72 -5.23 -0.76 2.05
CA THR A 72 -6.34 -0.29 2.90
C THR A 72 -7.51 0.24 2.04
N LYS A 73 -7.22 1.01 0.98
CA LYS A 73 -8.22 1.49 0.04
C LYS A 73 -8.90 0.34 -0.71
N LYS A 74 -8.12 -0.66 -1.18
CA LYS A 74 -8.65 -1.86 -1.84
C LYS A 74 -9.53 -2.69 -0.91
N THR A 75 -9.13 -2.90 0.34
CA THR A 75 -9.95 -3.58 1.37
C THR A 75 -11.27 -2.86 1.57
N ARG A 76 -11.25 -1.54 1.73
CA ARG A 76 -12.46 -0.72 1.91
C ARG A 76 -13.40 -0.82 0.72
N ASN A 77 -12.86 -0.82 -0.51
CA ASN A 77 -13.66 -0.96 -1.72
C ASN A 77 -14.27 -2.36 -1.85
N ALA A 78 -13.53 -3.41 -1.52
CA ALA A 78 -14.03 -4.78 -1.49
C ALA A 78 -15.18 -4.92 -0.46
N MET A 79 -15.02 -4.36 0.74
CA MET A 79 -16.07 -4.39 1.78
C MET A 79 -17.31 -3.60 1.37
N ARG A 80 -17.17 -2.46 0.70
CA ARG A 80 -18.32 -1.69 0.16
C ARG A 80 -19.08 -2.50 -0.88
N GLY A 81 -18.40 -3.23 -1.75
CA GLY A 81 -19.03 -4.14 -2.70
C GLY A 81 -19.84 -5.25 -2.02
N ILE A 82 -19.35 -5.82 -0.92
CA ILE A 82 -20.05 -6.83 -0.12
C ILE A 82 -21.28 -6.24 0.54
N MET A 83 -21.19 -5.05 1.13
CA MET A 83 -22.33 -4.39 1.78
C MET A 83 -23.41 -3.98 0.79
N ALA A 84 -23.04 -3.56 -0.42
CA ALA A 84 -24.01 -3.21 -1.47
C ALA A 84 -24.80 -4.43 -1.97
N THR A 85 -24.17 -5.61 -2.02
CA THR A 85 -24.86 -6.86 -2.42
C THR A 85 -25.75 -7.42 -1.32
N SER A 86 -25.45 -7.20 -0.05
CA SER A 86 -26.27 -7.68 1.07
C SER A 86 -27.52 -6.82 1.35
N SER A 87 -27.58 -5.61 0.83
CA SER A 87 -28.75 -4.73 1.00
C SER A 87 -29.82 -4.87 -0.08
N SER A 88 -29.57 -5.62 -1.16
CA SER A 88 -30.52 -5.84 -2.25
C SER A 88 -31.25 -7.19 -2.13
N THR A 89 -32.07 -7.33 -1.07
CA THR A 89 -32.91 -8.54 -0.87
C THR A 89 -34.21 -8.51 -1.65
N THR A 90 -34.41 -7.73 -2.70
CA THR A 90 -35.71 -7.61 -3.35
C THR A 90 -35.74 -7.66 -4.87
N ASP A 91 -34.66 -8.03 -5.55
CA ASP A 91 -34.74 -8.23 -7.01
C ASP A 91 -34.05 -9.50 -7.46
N VAL A 92 -34.89 -10.49 -7.81
CA VAL A 92 -34.48 -11.82 -8.30
C VAL A 92 -33.85 -11.78 -9.69
N CYS A 93 -33.68 -10.62 -10.29
CA CYS A 93 -33.18 -10.42 -11.65
C CYS A 93 -31.94 -9.50 -11.75
N ALA A 94 -31.37 -9.01 -10.66
CA ALA A 94 -30.11 -8.31 -10.70
C ALA A 94 -28.99 -9.34 -10.84
N GLU A 95 -28.23 -9.26 -11.92
CA GLU A 95 -26.98 -10.01 -12.09
C GLU A 95 -26.10 -9.84 -10.85
N SER A 96 -26.26 -10.76 -9.89
CA SER A 96 -25.45 -10.80 -8.69
C SER A 96 -24.05 -11.25 -9.09
N SER A 97 -23.21 -10.31 -9.47
CA SER A 97 -21.80 -10.56 -9.64
C SER A 97 -21.21 -10.97 -8.29
N GLY A 98 -21.28 -12.26 -7.94
CA GLY A 98 -20.23 -12.76 -7.13
C GLY A 98 -20.49 -13.38 -5.77
N GLU A 99 -21.58 -14.06 -5.48
CA GLU A 99 -21.63 -14.90 -4.28
C GLU A 99 -22.28 -16.28 -4.47
N ILE A 100 -22.11 -16.86 -5.63
CA ILE A 100 -22.35 -18.30 -5.74
C ILE A 100 -21.00 -18.98 -5.44
N LEU A 101 -20.85 -19.51 -4.22
CA LEU A 101 -19.65 -20.22 -3.80
C LEU A 101 -19.43 -21.51 -4.59
N SER A 102 -20.48 -22.12 -5.06
CA SER A 102 -20.43 -23.22 -6.04
C SER A 102 -21.80 -23.46 -6.63
N LEU A 103 -21.90 -23.54 -7.94
CA LEU A 103 -23.04 -24.06 -8.67
C LEU A 103 -22.63 -25.40 -9.27
N SER A 104 -23.38 -26.45 -8.97
CA SER A 104 -23.16 -27.78 -9.55
C SER A 104 -24.45 -28.21 -10.27
N ASP A 105 -24.39 -28.37 -11.57
CA ASP A 105 -25.44 -28.93 -12.39
C ASP A 105 -24.90 -30.22 -13.04
N GLY A 106 -24.98 -31.32 -12.31
CA GLY A 106 -24.64 -32.66 -12.74
C GLY A 106 -23.21 -32.87 -13.24
N GLU A 107 -22.78 -32.20 -14.27
CA GLU A 107 -21.47 -32.35 -14.93
C GLU A 107 -20.57 -31.11 -14.87
N SER A 108 -21.10 -29.97 -14.51
CA SER A 108 -20.33 -28.70 -14.46
C SER A 108 -20.30 -28.13 -13.04
N ARG A 109 -19.10 -27.85 -12.54
CA ARG A 109 -18.91 -27.16 -11.26
C ARG A 109 -18.26 -25.81 -11.51
N VAL A 110 -18.98 -24.72 -11.17
CA VAL A 110 -18.43 -23.37 -11.21
C VAL A 110 -18.15 -22.92 -9.79
N THR A 111 -16.92 -22.57 -9.52
CA THR A 111 -16.49 -22.05 -8.19
C THR A 111 -16.15 -20.58 -8.35
N PHE A 112 -16.81 -19.72 -7.62
CA PHE A 112 -16.51 -18.29 -7.59
C PHE A 112 -15.57 -17.97 -6.42
N ALA A 113 -14.66 -17.04 -6.63
CA ALA A 113 -13.79 -16.56 -5.56
C ALA A 113 -14.61 -15.89 -4.47
N ASN A 114 -14.40 -16.30 -3.22
CA ASN A 114 -15.07 -15.73 -2.07
C ASN A 114 -14.53 -14.32 -1.81
N ARG A 115 -15.35 -13.29 -2.03
CA ARG A 115 -14.97 -11.88 -1.79
C ARG A 115 -14.50 -11.63 -0.36
N ASN A 116 -15.07 -12.33 0.61
CA ASN A 116 -14.64 -12.24 2.01
C ASN A 116 -13.20 -12.72 2.20
N GLU A 117 -12.80 -13.80 1.54
CA GLU A 117 -11.41 -14.29 1.60
C GLU A 117 -10.46 -13.34 0.89
N THR A 118 -10.84 -12.82 -0.27
CA THR A 118 -10.07 -11.79 -0.97
C THR A 118 -9.88 -10.55 -0.09
N ALA A 119 -10.94 -10.08 0.55
CA ALA A 119 -10.85 -8.94 1.47
C ALA A 119 -9.95 -9.23 2.68
N LYS A 120 -9.97 -10.46 3.21
CA LYS A 120 -9.05 -10.87 4.30
C LYS A 120 -7.59 -10.88 3.86
N VAL A 121 -7.30 -11.41 2.66
CA VAL A 121 -5.94 -11.42 2.10
C VAL A 121 -5.42 -10.00 1.90
N ILE A 122 -6.21 -9.12 1.26
CA ILE A 122 -5.82 -7.73 1.04
C ILE A 122 -5.62 -6.99 2.37
N ARG A 123 -6.46 -7.27 3.38
CA ARG A 123 -6.29 -6.73 4.73
C ARG A 123 -5.00 -7.23 5.39
N GLY A 124 -4.65 -8.50 5.18
CA GLY A 124 -3.36 -9.06 5.62
C GLY A 124 -2.19 -8.28 5.02
N MET A 125 -2.20 -8.04 3.71
CA MET A 125 -1.17 -7.22 3.03
C MET A 125 -1.07 -5.80 3.60
N ALA A 126 -2.20 -5.18 3.95
CA ALA A 126 -2.19 -3.87 4.59
C ALA A 126 -1.57 -3.91 6.00
N GLN A 127 -1.81 -4.98 6.76
CA GLN A 127 -1.21 -5.17 8.08
C GLN A 127 0.29 -5.43 7.99
N ASP A 128 0.73 -6.25 7.03
CA ASP A 128 2.15 -6.53 6.79
C ASP A 128 2.91 -5.25 6.42
N ALA A 129 2.33 -4.43 5.53
CA ALA A 129 2.90 -3.12 5.18
C ALA A 129 2.98 -2.20 6.42
N LYS A 130 1.99 -2.20 7.29
CA LYS A 130 2.02 -1.43 8.53
C LYS A 130 3.12 -1.91 9.48
N MET A 131 3.26 -3.21 9.67
CA MET A 131 4.34 -3.77 10.51
C MET A 131 5.72 -3.42 9.94
N ALA A 132 5.88 -3.47 8.62
CA ALA A 132 7.12 -3.03 7.96
C ALA A 132 7.40 -1.53 8.20
N ILE A 133 6.38 -0.67 8.16
CA ILE A 133 6.52 0.76 8.49
C ILE A 133 7.01 0.93 9.91
N ASP A 134 6.36 0.30 10.88
CA ASP A 134 6.69 0.45 12.31
C ASP A 134 8.14 -0.01 12.59
N ASP A 135 8.59 -1.11 11.96
CA ASP A 135 9.95 -1.62 12.10
C ASP A 135 10.99 -0.69 11.44
N LEU A 136 10.72 -0.22 10.22
CA LEU A 136 11.62 0.69 9.49
C LEU A 136 11.74 2.05 10.18
N VAL A 137 10.62 2.61 10.65
CA VAL A 137 10.61 3.88 11.40
C VAL A 137 11.39 3.75 12.71
N ALA A 138 11.19 2.65 13.44
CA ALA A 138 11.93 2.40 14.66
C ALA A 138 13.45 2.32 14.39
N LYS A 139 13.87 1.57 13.37
CA LYS A 139 15.28 1.47 12.97
C LYS A 139 15.85 2.80 12.53
N TYR A 140 15.13 3.55 11.71
CA TYR A 140 15.56 4.87 11.23
C TYR A 140 15.77 5.84 12.40
N ASN A 141 14.81 5.92 13.32
CA ASN A 141 14.91 6.81 14.48
C ASN A 141 16.02 6.37 15.44
N MET A 142 16.23 5.07 15.64
CA MET A 142 17.35 4.56 16.45
C MET A 142 18.70 4.89 15.81
N TYR A 143 18.84 4.76 14.51
CA TYR A 143 20.06 5.09 13.78
C TYR A 143 20.37 6.60 13.88
N LYS A 144 19.37 7.45 13.72
CA LYS A 144 19.52 8.91 13.85
C LYS A 144 19.76 9.37 15.30
N ALA A 145 19.25 8.65 16.29
CA ALA A 145 19.44 8.94 17.72
C ALA A 145 20.77 8.40 18.26
N GLY A 146 21.42 7.48 17.54
CA GLY A 146 22.74 6.95 17.93
C GLY A 146 23.78 8.05 18.00
N PRO A 147 24.70 8.02 19.01
CA PRO A 147 25.79 8.99 19.07
C PRO A 147 26.61 8.85 17.78
N ARG A 148 26.68 9.93 17.00
CA ARG A 148 27.61 10.00 15.89
C ARG A 148 29.00 9.78 16.49
N GLN A 149 29.68 8.71 16.08
CA GLN A 149 31.10 8.58 16.37
C GLN A 149 31.77 9.80 15.74
N ILE A 150 32.10 10.78 16.56
CA ILE A 150 32.98 11.85 16.19
C ILE A 150 34.31 11.15 15.91
N GLY A 151 34.70 11.12 14.64
CA GLY A 151 35.93 10.45 14.20
C GLY A 151 37.07 10.78 15.14
N GLY A 152 37.77 9.73 15.59
CA GLY A 152 38.83 9.88 16.56
C GLY A 152 39.81 10.95 16.10
N ILE A 153 40.08 11.87 16.98
CA ILE A 153 41.19 12.78 16.85
C ILE A 153 42.42 11.86 16.91
N GLU A 154 43.00 11.56 15.76
CA GLU A 154 44.33 11.00 15.74
C GLU A 154 45.27 12.05 16.34
N ALA A 155 45.76 11.71 17.50
CA ALA A 155 46.80 12.48 18.18
C ALA A 155 48.14 12.29 17.47
#